data_aedd3a196e860cd058d00bc5d7cc31bb
#
_entry.id   aedd3a196e860cd058d00bc5d7cc31bb
#
_cell.length_a   1.000
_cell.length_b   1.000
_cell.length_c   1.000
_cell.angle_alpha   90.00
_cell.angle_beta   90.00
_cell.angle_gamma   90.00
#
_symmetry.space_group_name_H-M   'P 1'
#
loop_
_entity.id
_entity.type
_entity.pdbx_description
1 polymer ?
#
loop_
_entity_poly.entity_id
_entity_poly.type
_entity_poly.pdbx_seq_one_letter_code
_entity_poly.pdbx_strand_id
1 'polypeptide(L)'
;LLSGFRADQLISSLNNQRDIDSAAAQKMVERLKNLGPKVIPRIIDAIAMSDKKHTVVYVDILASYVNDKTLNFFREGLSDGGERVVSGTVWALSSATNYNVNSLLDFFDDDEVSKPALMKVLKVHQNELSVHELLRHAYKVHAQEKAGLFNIMQEIITEDMVPDLINRMGGKDPSIKVHLMQVLAKFKRQDIHQVLEDQ
;
A
#
# COMPACT_ATOMS: atom_id res chain seq x y z
N LEU A 1 -15.35 -9.81 21.78
CA LEU A 1 -14.62 -10.53 22.85
C LEU A 1 -14.33 -11.99 22.48
N LEU A 2 -15.31 -12.79 22.03
CA LEU A 2 -15.13 -14.23 21.73
C LEU A 2 -14.23 -14.50 20.52
N SER A 3 -14.25 -13.65 19.47
CA SER A 3 -13.40 -13.81 18.29
C SER A 3 -11.93 -13.55 18.59
N GLY A 4 -11.62 -12.57 19.42
CA GLY A 4 -10.24 -12.27 19.85
C GLY A 4 -9.64 -13.42 20.65
N PHE A 5 -10.35 -13.94 21.65
CA PHE A 5 -9.88 -15.07 22.44
C PHE A 5 -9.65 -16.33 21.60
N ARG A 6 -10.54 -16.60 20.63
CA ARG A 6 -10.36 -17.72 19.68
C ARG A 6 -9.14 -17.50 18.77
N ALA A 7 -8.91 -16.27 18.34
CA ALA A 7 -7.73 -15.95 17.54
C ALA A 7 -6.44 -16.20 18.32
N ASP A 8 -6.35 -15.72 19.58
CA ASP A 8 -5.19 -15.90 20.44
C ASP A 8 -4.89 -17.39 20.67
N GLN A 9 -5.92 -18.22 20.88
CA GLN A 9 -5.77 -19.67 21.00
C GLN A 9 -5.25 -20.33 19.72
N LEU A 10 -5.80 -19.95 18.57
CA LEU A 10 -5.39 -20.51 17.28
C LEU A 10 -3.95 -20.06 16.92
N ILE A 11 -3.59 -18.80 17.16
CA ILE A 11 -2.24 -18.27 16.97
C ILE A 11 -1.25 -19.02 17.86
N SER A 12 -1.55 -19.18 19.15
CA SER A 12 -0.70 -19.93 20.08
C SER A 12 -0.53 -21.39 19.65
N SER A 13 -1.62 -22.03 19.24
CA SER A 13 -1.58 -23.41 18.75
C SER A 13 -0.80 -23.54 17.44
N LEU A 14 -0.92 -22.58 16.52
CA LEU A 14 -0.20 -22.55 15.25
C LEU A 14 1.31 -22.33 15.48
N ASN A 15 1.69 -21.44 16.38
CA ASN A 15 3.09 -21.20 16.75
C ASN A 15 3.79 -22.43 17.35
N ASN A 16 3.03 -23.34 17.93
CA ASN A 16 3.55 -24.60 18.47
C ASN A 16 3.68 -25.72 17.41
N GLN A 17 3.19 -25.49 16.18
CA GLN A 17 3.35 -26.46 15.09
C GLN A 17 4.75 -26.37 14.50
N ARG A 18 5.47 -27.49 14.52
CA ARG A 18 6.77 -27.59 13.84
C ARG A 18 6.65 -27.67 12.32
N ASP A 19 5.58 -28.31 11.87
CA ASP A 19 5.23 -28.47 10.46
C ASP A 19 4.00 -27.64 10.14
N ILE A 20 4.23 -26.51 9.48
CA ILE A 20 3.17 -25.58 9.06
C ILE A 20 2.34 -26.10 7.88
N ASP A 21 2.84 -27.12 7.17
CA ASP A 21 2.13 -27.75 6.06
C ASP A 21 1.25 -28.95 6.52
N SER A 22 1.32 -29.28 7.81
CA SER A 22 0.48 -30.34 8.37
C SER A 22 -1.01 -30.02 8.24
N ALA A 23 -1.84 -31.06 8.12
CA ALA A 23 -3.30 -30.92 8.06
C ALA A 23 -3.87 -30.17 9.30
N ALA A 24 -3.23 -30.34 10.47
CA ALA A 24 -3.60 -29.63 11.68
C ALA A 24 -3.32 -28.13 11.58
N ALA A 25 -2.14 -27.74 11.09
CA ALA A 25 -1.78 -26.33 10.87
C ALA A 25 -2.68 -25.68 9.83
N GLN A 26 -2.91 -26.32 8.69
CA GLN A 26 -3.79 -25.81 7.63
C GLN A 26 -5.23 -25.61 8.13
N LYS A 27 -5.74 -26.48 8.98
CA LYS A 27 -7.06 -26.31 9.61
C LYS A 27 -7.10 -25.09 10.55
N MET A 28 -6.01 -24.76 11.23
CA MET A 28 -5.92 -23.55 12.06
C MET A 28 -5.89 -22.30 11.20
N VAL A 29 -5.12 -22.30 10.10
CA VAL A 29 -5.06 -21.22 9.12
C VAL A 29 -6.45 -20.93 8.55
N GLU A 30 -7.17 -21.94 8.08
CA GLU A 30 -8.53 -21.79 7.57
C GLU A 30 -9.49 -21.23 8.62
N ARG A 31 -9.36 -21.68 9.87
CA ARG A 31 -10.18 -21.12 10.96
C ARG A 31 -9.85 -19.66 11.22
N LEU A 32 -8.56 -19.27 11.21
CA LEU A 32 -8.14 -17.86 11.36
C LEU A 32 -8.71 -17.01 10.24
N LYS A 33 -8.65 -17.45 8.98
CA LYS A 33 -9.23 -16.75 7.82
C LYS A 33 -10.75 -16.56 7.91
N ASN A 34 -11.45 -17.37 8.71
CA ASN A 34 -12.90 -17.34 8.84
C ASN A 34 -13.42 -16.67 10.13
N LEU A 35 -12.55 -16.10 10.99
CA LEU A 35 -12.97 -15.43 12.23
C LEU A 35 -13.50 -13.99 12.01
N GLY A 36 -13.28 -13.43 10.81
CA GLY A 36 -13.68 -12.08 10.46
C GLY A 36 -12.61 -11.02 10.77
N PRO A 37 -12.77 -9.79 10.25
CA PRO A 37 -11.70 -8.79 10.18
C PRO A 37 -11.22 -8.25 11.54
N LYS A 38 -11.98 -8.43 12.61
CA LYS A 38 -11.58 -8.01 13.97
C LYS A 38 -10.35 -8.75 14.49
N VAL A 39 -9.91 -9.82 13.83
CA VAL A 39 -8.69 -10.56 14.21
C VAL A 39 -7.42 -9.99 13.56
N ILE A 40 -7.55 -9.10 12.58
CA ILE A 40 -6.41 -8.52 11.84
C ILE A 40 -5.35 -7.96 12.80
N PRO A 41 -5.66 -7.11 13.80
CA PRO A 41 -4.65 -6.61 14.74
C PRO A 41 -3.90 -7.74 15.47
N ARG A 42 -4.60 -8.81 15.86
CA ARG A 42 -3.98 -9.97 16.55
C ARG A 42 -3.00 -10.72 15.66
N ILE A 43 -3.29 -10.81 14.36
CA ILE A 43 -2.39 -11.46 13.40
C ILE A 43 -1.18 -10.56 13.13
N ILE A 44 -1.38 -9.25 13.06
CA ILE A 44 -0.29 -8.26 12.96
C ILE A 44 0.66 -8.38 14.17
N ASP A 45 0.11 -8.43 15.39
CA ASP A 45 0.89 -8.65 16.62
C ASP A 45 1.66 -9.98 16.60
N ALA A 46 1.03 -11.04 16.06
CA ALA A 46 1.67 -12.35 15.95
C ALA A 46 2.91 -12.35 15.04
N ILE A 47 2.94 -11.51 14.01
CA ILE A 47 4.11 -11.34 13.13
C ILE A 47 5.33 -10.86 13.92
N ALA A 48 5.15 -9.97 14.89
CA ALA A 48 6.25 -9.43 15.71
C ALA A 48 7.05 -10.54 16.42
N MET A 49 6.37 -11.59 16.84
CA MET A 49 6.92 -12.66 17.68
C MET A 49 7.17 -13.97 16.89
N SER A 50 6.78 -14.03 15.60
CA SER A 50 6.87 -15.25 14.80
C SER A 50 8.27 -15.48 14.23
N ASP A 51 8.62 -16.73 13.96
CA ASP A 51 9.77 -17.07 13.13
C ASP A 51 9.45 -16.84 11.62
N LYS A 52 10.44 -17.02 10.78
CA LYS A 52 10.30 -16.78 9.34
C LYS A 52 9.21 -17.63 8.67
N LYS A 53 9.03 -18.90 9.10
CA LYS A 53 8.04 -19.79 8.50
C LYS A 53 6.63 -19.37 8.89
N HIS A 54 6.40 -19.10 10.18
CA HIS A 54 5.10 -18.64 10.67
C HIS A 54 4.76 -17.24 10.13
N THR A 55 5.75 -16.36 9.95
CA THR A 55 5.53 -15.05 9.32
C THR A 55 4.88 -15.19 7.95
N VAL A 56 5.36 -16.10 7.09
CA VAL A 56 4.76 -16.35 5.76
C VAL A 56 3.29 -16.72 5.86
N VAL A 57 2.96 -17.60 6.82
CA VAL A 57 1.57 -18.02 7.05
C VAL A 57 0.69 -16.86 7.52
N TYR A 58 1.17 -16.04 8.46
CA TYR A 58 0.42 -14.88 8.94
C TYR A 58 0.23 -13.83 7.85
N VAL A 59 1.23 -13.61 7.00
CA VAL A 59 1.12 -12.73 5.83
C VAL A 59 0.03 -13.23 4.88
N ASP A 60 -0.03 -14.53 4.60
CA ASP A 60 -1.06 -15.12 3.75
C ASP A 60 -2.47 -14.96 4.36
N ILE A 61 -2.60 -15.16 5.67
CA ILE A 61 -3.86 -14.91 6.37
C ILE A 61 -4.25 -13.42 6.27
N LEU A 62 -3.32 -12.49 6.51
CA LEU A 62 -3.58 -11.05 6.39
C LEU A 62 -3.99 -10.67 4.98
N ALA A 63 -3.30 -11.18 3.96
CA ALA A 63 -3.62 -10.91 2.55
C ALA A 63 -5.05 -11.34 2.21
N SER A 64 -5.54 -12.45 2.79
CA SER A 64 -6.92 -12.91 2.59
C SER A 64 -7.99 -11.97 3.17
N TYR A 65 -7.60 -11.12 4.10
CA TYR A 65 -8.49 -10.12 4.70
C TYR A 65 -8.48 -8.77 4.01
N VAL A 66 -7.53 -8.50 3.11
CA VAL A 66 -7.41 -7.20 2.44
C VAL A 66 -8.58 -6.98 1.49
N ASN A 67 -9.35 -5.95 1.77
CA ASN A 67 -10.39 -5.41 0.89
C ASN A 67 -10.71 -3.97 1.35
N ASP A 68 -11.48 -3.21 0.57
CA ASP A 68 -11.77 -1.80 0.85
C ASP A 68 -12.35 -1.52 2.24
N LYS A 69 -13.12 -2.47 2.80
CA LYS A 69 -13.74 -2.31 4.12
C LYS A 69 -12.78 -2.56 5.27
N THR A 70 -11.67 -3.26 5.01
CA THR A 70 -10.72 -3.68 6.05
C THR A 70 -9.41 -2.92 6.03
N LEU A 71 -9.14 -2.11 5.00
CA LEU A 71 -7.87 -1.37 4.84
C LEU A 71 -7.47 -0.59 6.11
N ASN A 72 -8.42 0.03 6.80
CA ASN A 72 -8.11 0.78 8.02
C ASN A 72 -7.46 -0.05 9.14
N PHE A 73 -7.69 -1.36 9.20
CA PHE A 73 -7.02 -2.23 10.18
C PHE A 73 -5.51 -2.41 9.89
N PHE A 74 -5.08 -2.13 8.65
CA PHE A 74 -3.67 -2.27 8.24
C PHE A 74 -2.84 -1.01 8.53
N ARG A 75 -3.46 0.11 8.90
CA ARG A 75 -2.74 1.35 9.28
C ARG A 75 -1.77 1.10 10.42
N GLU A 76 -2.23 0.43 11.48
CA GLU A 76 -1.41 0.10 12.65
C GLU A 76 -0.20 -0.76 12.26
N GLY A 77 -0.38 -1.73 11.36
CA GLY A 77 0.70 -2.56 10.86
C GLY A 77 1.70 -1.83 9.95
N LEU A 78 1.30 -0.71 9.34
CA LEU A 78 2.19 0.19 8.58
C LEU A 78 2.83 1.28 9.45
N SER A 79 2.37 1.44 10.70
CA SER A 79 2.93 2.38 11.67
C SER A 79 4.21 1.81 12.30
N ASP A 80 4.87 2.55 13.19
CA ASP A 80 6.17 2.17 13.76
C ASP A 80 6.06 1.03 14.79
N GLY A 81 5.51 -0.11 14.37
CA GLY A 81 5.37 -1.34 15.16
C GLY A 81 6.58 -2.28 15.11
N GLY A 82 7.71 -1.82 14.56
CA GLY A 82 8.91 -2.63 14.33
C GLY A 82 9.02 -3.15 12.89
N GLU A 83 10.26 -3.27 12.41
CA GLU A 83 10.58 -3.59 11.00
C GLU A 83 9.87 -4.86 10.49
N ARG A 84 9.76 -5.88 11.32
CA ARG A 84 9.13 -7.15 10.93
C ARG A 84 7.63 -7.00 10.70
N VAL A 85 6.93 -6.26 11.56
CA VAL A 85 5.49 -5.98 11.44
C VAL A 85 5.22 -5.16 10.19
N VAL A 86 5.97 -4.07 10.01
CA VAL A 86 5.84 -3.21 8.83
C VAL A 86 6.09 -4.00 7.54
N SER A 87 7.18 -4.78 7.50
CA SER A 87 7.51 -5.60 6.31
C SER A 87 6.45 -6.68 6.03
N GLY A 88 5.92 -7.33 7.05
CA GLY A 88 4.85 -8.32 6.92
C GLY A 88 3.54 -7.70 6.42
N THR A 89 3.19 -6.52 6.92
CA THR A 89 2.00 -5.77 6.49
C THR A 89 2.15 -5.28 5.04
N VAL A 90 3.32 -4.74 4.67
CA VAL A 90 3.64 -4.38 3.29
C VAL A 90 3.49 -5.60 2.37
N TRP A 91 4.02 -6.75 2.77
CA TRP A 91 3.91 -7.96 1.97
C TRP A 91 2.46 -8.41 1.81
N ALA A 92 1.64 -8.40 2.87
CA ALA A 92 0.23 -8.76 2.80
C ALA A 92 -0.56 -7.85 1.84
N LEU A 93 -0.39 -6.52 1.95
CA LEU A 93 -1.01 -5.55 1.07
C LEU A 93 -0.53 -5.68 -0.39
N SER A 94 0.76 -5.95 -0.59
CA SER A 94 1.35 -6.14 -1.92
C SER A 94 0.93 -7.43 -2.60
N SER A 95 0.56 -8.46 -1.84
CA SER A 95 0.11 -9.76 -2.38
C SER A 95 -1.39 -9.79 -2.67
N ALA A 96 -2.16 -8.91 -2.04
CA ALA A 96 -3.61 -8.87 -2.20
C ALA A 96 -4.00 -8.12 -3.48
N THR A 97 -5.08 -8.58 -4.13
CA THR A 97 -5.57 -8.00 -5.40
C THR A 97 -7.04 -7.57 -5.33
N ASN A 98 -7.70 -7.72 -4.19
CA ASN A 98 -9.14 -7.51 -4.05
C ASN A 98 -9.48 -6.22 -3.30
N TYR A 99 -8.81 -5.11 -3.64
CA TYR A 99 -9.07 -3.79 -3.05
C TYR A 99 -8.67 -2.68 -4.01
N ASN A 100 -9.21 -1.48 -3.79
CA ASN A 100 -8.82 -0.28 -4.54
C ASN A 100 -7.52 0.30 -3.97
N VAL A 101 -6.42 0.10 -4.68
CA VAL A 101 -5.09 0.58 -4.26
C VAL A 101 -5.05 2.11 -4.07
N ASN A 102 -5.86 2.87 -4.82
CA ASN A 102 -5.94 4.33 -4.67
C ASN A 102 -6.41 4.74 -3.26
N SER A 103 -7.16 3.90 -2.56
CA SER A 103 -7.58 4.16 -1.17
C SER A 103 -6.40 4.21 -0.19
N LEU A 104 -5.24 3.63 -0.53
CA LEU A 104 -4.03 3.74 0.29
C LEU A 104 -3.42 5.14 0.24
N LEU A 105 -3.72 5.95 -0.78
CA LEU A 105 -3.22 7.32 -0.87
C LEU A 105 -3.69 8.20 0.29
N ASP A 106 -4.87 7.91 0.85
CA ASP A 106 -5.37 8.62 2.03
C ASP A 106 -4.54 8.34 3.31
N PHE A 107 -3.70 7.30 3.30
CA PHE A 107 -2.81 7.00 4.43
C PHE A 107 -1.60 7.96 4.51
N PHE A 108 -1.35 8.77 3.48
CA PHE A 108 -0.38 9.84 3.55
C PHE A 108 -0.76 10.94 4.54
N ASP A 109 -2.06 11.10 4.81
CA ASP A 109 -2.58 12.09 5.76
C ASP A 109 -2.37 11.66 7.24
N ASP A 110 -1.89 10.43 7.49
CA ASP A 110 -1.66 9.87 8.82
C ASP A 110 -0.16 9.88 9.14
N ASP A 111 0.28 10.73 10.07
CA ASP A 111 1.68 10.91 10.43
C ASP A 111 2.31 9.66 11.07
N GLU A 112 1.51 8.77 11.64
CA GLU A 112 1.99 7.53 12.24
C GLU A 112 2.34 6.47 11.19
N VAL A 113 1.74 6.53 9.99
CA VAL A 113 2.01 5.58 8.92
C VAL A 113 3.38 5.81 8.29
N SER A 114 4.17 4.76 8.17
CA SER A 114 5.47 4.77 7.48
C SER A 114 5.30 5.08 5.99
N LYS A 115 5.64 6.30 5.58
CA LYS A 115 5.55 6.73 4.17
C LYS A 115 6.42 5.86 3.25
N PRO A 116 7.66 5.47 3.63
CA PRO A 116 8.44 4.54 2.82
C PRO A 116 7.78 3.15 2.66
N ALA A 117 7.12 2.65 3.69
CA ALA A 117 6.38 1.38 3.62
C ALA A 117 5.19 1.48 2.67
N LEU A 118 4.41 2.55 2.80
CA LEU A 118 3.28 2.84 1.91
C LEU A 118 3.72 2.94 0.44
N MET A 119 4.80 3.67 0.17
CA MET A 119 5.37 3.80 -1.17
C MET A 119 5.77 2.45 -1.79
N LYS A 120 6.28 1.51 -0.98
CA LYS A 120 6.58 0.15 -1.48
C LYS A 120 5.33 -0.57 -1.98
N VAL A 121 4.23 -0.50 -1.24
CA VAL A 121 2.96 -1.11 -1.66
C VAL A 121 2.44 -0.45 -2.94
N LEU A 122 2.40 0.88 -2.99
CA LEU A 122 1.94 1.63 -4.16
C LEU A 122 2.76 1.29 -5.42
N LYS A 123 4.08 1.11 -5.27
CA LYS A 123 4.95 0.75 -6.39
C LYS A 123 4.68 -0.66 -6.92
N VAL A 124 4.35 -1.62 -6.06
CA VAL A 124 3.95 -2.98 -6.51
C VAL A 124 2.69 -2.93 -7.34
N HIS A 125 1.73 -2.10 -6.95
CA HIS A 125 0.43 -1.94 -7.61
C HIS A 125 0.37 -0.73 -8.55
N GLN A 126 1.51 -0.22 -9.03
CA GLN A 126 1.55 1.05 -9.78
C GLN A 126 0.59 1.08 -10.97
N ASN A 127 0.40 -0.05 -11.67
CA ASN A 127 -0.48 -0.13 -12.85
C ASN A 127 -1.98 -0.04 -12.51
N GLU A 128 -2.34 -0.14 -11.24
CA GLU A 128 -3.71 -0.02 -10.73
C GLU A 128 -4.00 1.39 -10.20
N LEU A 129 -2.98 2.24 -10.10
CA LEU A 129 -3.09 3.60 -9.60
C LEU A 129 -3.61 4.56 -10.67
N SER A 130 -4.46 5.49 -10.24
CA SER A 130 -4.95 6.59 -11.06
C SER A 130 -3.96 7.77 -11.04
N VAL A 131 -3.52 8.22 -12.22
CA VAL A 131 -2.71 9.43 -12.35
C VAL A 131 -3.41 10.64 -11.73
N HIS A 132 -4.73 10.72 -11.85
CA HIS A 132 -5.53 11.78 -11.26
C HIS A 132 -5.48 11.77 -9.72
N GLU A 133 -5.61 10.59 -9.11
CA GLU A 133 -5.53 10.43 -7.65
C GLU A 133 -4.11 10.71 -7.13
N LEU A 134 -3.09 10.23 -7.83
CA LEU A 134 -1.69 10.52 -7.50
C LEU A 134 -1.42 12.02 -7.52
N LEU A 135 -1.89 12.72 -8.55
CA LEU A 135 -1.73 14.17 -8.66
C LEU A 135 -2.47 14.90 -7.54
N ARG A 136 -3.70 14.50 -7.22
CA ARG A 136 -4.50 15.08 -6.13
C ARG A 136 -3.76 14.99 -4.79
N HIS A 137 -3.13 13.85 -4.49
CA HIS A 137 -2.36 13.67 -3.25
C HIS A 137 -1.00 14.36 -3.29
N ALA A 138 -0.35 14.48 -4.46
CA ALA A 138 0.90 15.19 -4.61
C ALA A 138 0.83 16.67 -4.17
N TYR A 139 -0.34 17.30 -4.23
CA TYR A 139 -0.54 18.66 -3.71
C TYR A 139 -0.53 18.75 -2.18
N LYS A 140 -0.74 17.64 -1.47
CA LYS A 140 -0.91 17.61 0.00
C LYS A 140 0.31 17.10 0.74
N VAL A 141 1.13 16.26 0.11
CA VAL A 141 2.27 15.58 0.74
C VAL A 141 3.54 16.42 0.73
N HIS A 142 4.52 16.03 1.56
CA HIS A 142 5.82 16.68 1.62
C HIS A 142 6.69 16.38 0.39
N ALA A 143 7.80 17.11 0.23
CA ALA A 143 8.63 17.07 -0.97
C ALA A 143 9.16 15.66 -1.32
N GLN A 144 9.52 14.85 -0.31
CA GLN A 144 10.07 13.52 -0.53
C GLN A 144 9.01 12.55 -1.08
N GLU A 145 7.84 12.53 -0.48
CA GLU A 145 6.70 11.71 -0.92
C GLU A 145 6.19 12.19 -2.28
N LYS A 146 6.16 13.52 -2.48
CA LYS A 146 5.79 14.12 -3.76
C LYS A 146 6.65 13.59 -4.90
N ALA A 147 7.96 13.58 -4.76
CA ALA A 147 8.88 13.02 -5.75
C ALA A 147 8.59 11.53 -6.03
N GLY A 148 8.29 10.76 -4.98
CA GLY A 148 7.92 9.35 -5.11
C GLY A 148 6.63 9.14 -5.90
N LEU A 149 5.59 9.94 -5.64
CA LEU A 149 4.32 9.88 -6.37
C LEU A 149 4.50 10.24 -7.86
N PHE A 150 5.33 11.25 -8.16
CA PHE A 150 5.64 11.62 -9.54
C PHE A 150 6.48 10.56 -10.26
N ASN A 151 7.37 9.86 -9.57
CA ASN A 151 8.10 8.73 -10.16
C ASN A 151 7.15 7.60 -10.56
N ILE A 152 6.16 7.25 -9.72
CA ILE A 152 5.11 6.28 -10.09
C ILE A 152 4.31 6.80 -11.28
N MET A 153 3.90 8.06 -11.23
CA MET A 153 3.12 8.70 -12.30
C MET A 153 3.87 8.64 -13.65
N GLN A 154 5.19 8.86 -13.65
CA GLN A 154 6.03 8.77 -14.83
C GLN A 154 6.02 7.39 -15.49
N GLU A 155 5.88 6.32 -14.70
CA GLU A 155 5.83 4.95 -15.20
C GLU A 155 4.49 4.60 -15.85
N ILE A 156 3.38 5.13 -15.32
CA ILE A 156 2.03 4.74 -15.70
C ILE A 156 1.33 5.69 -16.67
N ILE A 157 1.86 6.91 -16.87
CA ILE A 157 1.26 7.90 -17.76
C ILE A 157 1.34 7.45 -19.22
N THR A 158 0.25 7.64 -19.94
CA THR A 158 0.11 7.36 -21.37
C THR A 158 -0.09 8.65 -22.17
N GLU A 159 0.09 8.60 -23.49
CA GLU A 159 0.05 9.78 -24.35
C GLU A 159 -1.31 10.48 -24.39
N ASP A 160 -2.39 9.73 -24.24
CA ASP A 160 -3.76 10.25 -24.20
C ASP A 160 -4.07 11.06 -22.92
N MET A 161 -3.29 10.88 -21.86
CA MET A 161 -3.42 11.66 -20.62
C MET A 161 -2.71 13.01 -20.67
N VAL A 162 -1.81 13.23 -21.63
CA VAL A 162 -0.98 14.43 -21.75
C VAL A 162 -1.80 15.73 -21.80
N PRO A 163 -2.88 15.86 -22.61
CA PRO A 163 -3.65 17.09 -22.69
C PRO A 163 -4.27 17.50 -21.34
N ASP A 164 -4.79 16.54 -20.56
CA ASP A 164 -5.35 16.83 -19.24
C ASP A 164 -4.27 17.29 -18.24
N LEU A 165 -3.10 16.67 -18.29
CA LEU A 165 -1.97 17.05 -17.43
C LEU A 165 -1.40 18.43 -17.77
N ILE A 166 -1.30 18.80 -19.04
CA ILE A 166 -0.92 20.13 -19.48
C ILE A 166 -1.89 21.18 -18.93
N ASN A 167 -3.20 20.95 -19.03
CA ASN A 167 -4.21 21.84 -18.48
C ASN A 167 -4.07 22.05 -16.96
N ARG A 168 -3.60 21.04 -16.24
CA ARG A 168 -3.37 21.09 -14.78
C ARG A 168 -2.08 21.80 -14.38
N MET A 169 -1.14 22.00 -15.33
CA MET A 169 0.09 22.76 -15.07
C MET A 169 -0.16 24.27 -14.79
N GLY A 170 -1.31 24.80 -15.17
CA GLY A 170 -1.73 26.16 -14.85
C GLY A 170 -2.00 26.43 -13.37
N GLY A 171 -1.84 25.43 -12.48
CA GLY A 171 -2.00 25.58 -11.04
C GLY A 171 -0.92 26.43 -10.37
N LYS A 172 -1.20 26.85 -9.13
CA LYS A 172 -0.36 27.82 -8.38
C LYS A 172 0.86 27.21 -7.67
N ASP A 173 1.04 25.88 -7.66
CA ASP A 173 2.17 25.23 -6.99
C ASP A 173 3.34 25.02 -7.97
N PRO A 174 4.43 25.82 -7.86
CA PRO A 174 5.58 25.69 -8.76
C PRO A 174 6.26 24.31 -8.71
N SER A 175 6.23 23.64 -7.54
CA SER A 175 6.87 22.33 -7.40
C SER A 175 6.12 21.25 -8.18
N ILE A 176 4.80 21.31 -8.21
CA ILE A 176 3.95 20.42 -9.01
C ILE A 176 4.22 20.66 -10.50
N LYS A 177 4.31 21.90 -10.91
CA LYS A 177 4.59 22.28 -12.29
C LYS A 177 5.92 21.68 -12.78
N VAL A 178 7.00 21.85 -12.01
CA VAL A 178 8.31 21.28 -12.35
C VAL A 178 8.24 19.75 -12.48
N HIS A 179 7.59 19.07 -11.55
CA HIS A 179 7.46 17.62 -11.63
C HIS A 179 6.59 17.15 -12.80
N LEU A 180 5.48 17.85 -13.10
CA LEU A 180 4.67 17.55 -14.29
C LEU A 180 5.46 17.74 -15.58
N MET A 181 6.27 18.81 -15.68
CA MET A 181 7.16 19.03 -16.81
C MET A 181 8.14 17.86 -16.99
N GLN A 182 8.73 17.36 -15.89
CA GLN A 182 9.62 16.21 -15.93
C GLN A 182 8.89 14.93 -16.40
N VAL A 183 7.68 14.68 -15.90
CA VAL A 183 6.86 13.54 -16.31
C VAL A 183 6.51 13.63 -17.80
N LEU A 184 6.12 14.81 -18.28
CA LEU A 184 5.72 15.05 -19.66
C LEU A 184 6.89 15.05 -20.65
N ALA A 185 8.11 15.34 -20.19
CA ALA A 185 9.31 15.39 -21.04
C ALA A 185 9.64 14.08 -21.76
N LYS A 186 9.09 12.93 -21.30
CA LYS A 186 9.23 11.65 -22.01
C LYS A 186 8.47 11.59 -23.33
N PHE A 187 7.45 12.45 -23.52
CA PHE A 187 6.66 12.50 -24.74
C PHE A 187 7.23 13.55 -25.69
N LYS A 188 7.55 13.16 -26.93
CA LYS A 188 8.09 14.04 -27.97
C LYS A 188 6.92 14.72 -28.74
N ARG A 189 6.13 15.53 -28.03
CA ARG A 189 4.98 16.25 -28.63
C ARG A 189 5.28 17.72 -28.78
N GLN A 190 4.79 18.31 -29.87
CA GLN A 190 5.01 19.72 -30.18
C GLN A 190 4.31 20.67 -29.19
N ASP A 191 3.12 20.30 -28.71
CA ASP A 191 2.38 21.03 -27.68
C ASP A 191 3.11 21.06 -26.33
N ILE A 192 3.83 19.98 -25.98
CA ILE A 192 4.68 19.93 -24.77
C ILE A 192 5.88 20.89 -24.93
N HIS A 193 6.55 20.88 -26.08
CA HIS A 193 7.67 21.79 -26.35
C HIS A 193 7.23 23.24 -26.19
N GLN A 194 6.10 23.61 -26.76
CA GLN A 194 5.57 24.98 -26.67
C GLN A 194 5.28 25.39 -25.23
N VAL A 195 4.67 24.51 -24.43
CA VAL A 195 4.42 24.77 -22.99
C VAL A 195 5.71 24.88 -22.19
N LEU A 196 6.77 24.13 -22.56
CA LEU A 196 8.08 24.21 -21.90
C LEU A 196 8.85 25.48 -22.23
N GLU A 197 8.68 26.00 -23.45
CA GLU A 197 9.33 27.25 -23.92
C GLU A 197 8.66 28.50 -23.34
N ASP A 198 7.35 28.47 -23.08
CA ASP A 198 6.57 29.60 -22.55
C ASP A 198 6.72 29.79 -21.02
N GLN A 199 7.60 29.04 -20.34
CA GLN A 199 7.80 29.07 -18.88
C GLN A 199 9.13 29.66 -18.45
#